data_a9f62cd7e74ada60f9c26543ef33bd3b
#
_entry.id   a9f62cd7e74ada60f9c26543ef33bd3b
#
_cell.length_a   1.000
_cell.length_b   1.000
_cell.length_c   1.000
_cell.angle_alpha   90.00
_cell.angle_beta   90.00
_cell.angle_gamma   90.00
#
_symmetry.space_group_name_H-M   'P 1'
#
loop_
_entity.id
_entity.type
_entity.pdbx_description
1 polymer ?
#
loop_
_entity_poly.entity_id
_entity_poly.type
_entity_poly.pdbx_seq_one_letter_code
_entity_poly.pdbx_strand_id
1 'polypeptide(L)'
;MRKNSVSRRTLLAGLGATGLLAACSGDDGARTLKVGSQKGGTKALMLSSGALEGIDYRVEWSEFPAAQNLLEALGSGAVDVGLAGDAPFQFAYQSGLPIKAVSAQRTDPRPSEAVVILVPEDSPIRSVADLRGKRIATTRGSIGYYLALRALHEAGLPPDAVTFTWLTPGDTRAAFASRTIDAWACWTPYSSTAIKEGARVIADGQNLIWGYVFEVAHEQAIARKKAVLADFLRREAKALEWAASHAPDYARTLAGETGLPIDIALTMVRKNSRRAVPIDQRLIDDERVVLDTFRAAGEIKPNRPLSEAFANILQR
;
A
#
# COMPACT_ATOMS: atom_id res chain seq x y z
N MET A 1 -58.04 37.81 -36.03
CA MET A 1 -56.82 38.57 -35.68
C MET A 1 -57.12 39.42 -34.45
N ARG A 2 -56.65 39.03 -33.27
CA ARG A 2 -56.62 39.88 -32.07
C ARG A 2 -55.25 39.71 -31.42
N LYS A 3 -54.47 40.79 -31.47
CA LYS A 3 -53.16 40.90 -30.80
C LYS A 3 -53.40 41.18 -29.30
N ASN A 4 -52.94 40.33 -28.37
CA ASN A 4 -52.89 40.61 -26.96
C ASN A 4 -51.47 41.12 -26.65
N SER A 5 -51.34 42.39 -26.33
CA SER A 5 -50.18 43.07 -25.81
C SER A 5 -50.05 42.75 -24.31
N VAL A 6 -48.98 42.07 -23.89
CA VAL A 6 -48.64 41.91 -22.48
C VAL A 6 -47.85 43.11 -21.99
N SER A 7 -48.40 43.75 -20.96
CA SER A 7 -47.91 45.00 -20.33
C SER A 7 -46.60 44.74 -19.56
N ARG A 8 -45.65 45.67 -19.72
CA ARG A 8 -44.30 45.71 -19.10
C ARG A 8 -44.24 46.03 -17.60
N ARG A 9 -45.33 45.86 -16.85
CA ARG A 9 -45.41 46.32 -15.45
C ARG A 9 -45.50 45.22 -14.38
N THR A 10 -45.28 43.91 -14.72
CA THR A 10 -45.40 42.83 -13.75
C THR A 10 -44.08 42.04 -13.58
N LEU A 11 -42.92 42.66 -13.71
CA LEU A 11 -41.60 42.03 -13.70
C LEU A 11 -40.67 42.67 -12.64
N LEU A 12 -41.18 43.01 -11.47
CA LEU A 12 -40.36 43.54 -10.35
C LEU A 12 -40.93 43.17 -8.96
N ALA A 13 -41.28 41.88 -8.77
CA ALA A 13 -41.57 41.37 -7.42
C ALA A 13 -41.23 39.88 -7.37
N GLY A 14 -39.96 39.56 -7.31
CA GLY A 14 -39.52 38.16 -7.24
C GLY A 14 -38.01 37.94 -7.04
N LEU A 15 -37.31 38.91 -6.45
CA LEU A 15 -35.90 38.77 -6.09
C LEU A 15 -35.76 39.00 -4.57
N GLY A 16 -35.92 37.93 -3.80
CA GLY A 16 -35.76 38.06 -2.35
C GLY A 16 -36.00 36.79 -1.56
N ALA A 17 -35.52 35.62 -2.03
CA ALA A 17 -35.51 34.41 -1.20
C ALA A 17 -34.61 33.30 -1.80
N THR A 18 -33.38 33.60 -2.17
CA THR A 18 -32.36 32.56 -2.56
C THR A 18 -31.00 32.90 -1.96
N GLY A 19 -30.94 32.93 -0.65
CA GLY A 19 -29.70 33.31 0.05
C GLY A 19 -29.50 32.64 1.39
N LEU A 20 -29.87 31.32 1.56
CA LEU A 20 -29.65 30.63 2.84
C LEU A 20 -29.55 29.10 2.69
N LEU A 21 -28.99 28.57 1.59
CA LEU A 21 -28.74 27.13 1.43
C LEU A 21 -27.28 26.79 1.06
N ALA A 22 -26.33 27.67 1.31
CA ALA A 22 -24.92 27.45 1.00
C ALA A 22 -24.02 27.32 2.24
N ALA A 23 -24.54 27.01 3.42
CA ALA A 23 -23.76 26.99 4.66
C ALA A 23 -23.58 25.59 5.32
N CYS A 24 -24.02 24.48 4.72
CA CYS A 24 -23.89 23.15 5.36
C CYS A 24 -23.05 22.14 4.59
N SER A 25 -22.40 22.46 3.48
CA SER A 25 -21.60 21.51 2.72
C SER A 25 -20.09 21.55 3.02
N GLY A 26 -19.64 22.40 3.94
CA GLY A 26 -18.21 22.60 4.23
C GLY A 26 -17.61 21.66 5.26
N ASP A 27 -18.40 21.05 6.14
CA ASP A 27 -17.89 20.31 7.32
C ASP A 27 -17.92 18.77 7.15
N ASP A 28 -18.84 18.24 6.37
CA ASP A 28 -18.96 16.78 6.15
C ASP A 28 -17.72 16.18 5.46
N GLY A 29 -17.07 16.89 4.57
CA GLY A 29 -15.86 16.44 3.89
C GLY A 29 -14.64 16.37 4.81
N ALA A 30 -14.54 17.28 5.78
CA ALA A 30 -13.46 17.31 6.77
C ALA A 30 -13.60 16.19 7.81
N ARG A 31 -14.83 15.74 8.08
CA ARG A 31 -15.16 14.65 9.02
C ARG A 31 -15.29 13.27 8.38
N THR A 32 -15.00 13.14 7.09
CA THR A 32 -14.92 11.85 6.40
C THR A 32 -13.48 11.56 6.01
N LEU A 33 -12.94 10.43 6.47
CA LEU A 33 -11.62 9.93 6.10
C LEU A 33 -11.78 8.81 5.06
N LYS A 34 -11.25 9.02 3.87
CA LYS A 34 -11.23 8.00 2.80
C LYS A 34 -9.95 7.18 2.93
N VAL A 35 -10.09 5.93 3.28
CA VAL A 35 -8.95 5.02 3.54
C VAL A 35 -8.85 3.97 2.47
N GLY A 36 -7.69 3.89 1.83
CA GLY A 36 -7.35 2.81 0.91
C GLY A 36 -6.80 1.61 1.66
N SER A 37 -7.34 0.42 1.39
CA SER A 37 -6.90 -0.83 1.99
C SER A 37 -6.44 -1.79 0.90
N GLN A 38 -5.25 -2.37 1.06
CA GLN A 38 -4.83 -3.50 0.25
C GLN A 38 -5.42 -4.78 0.84
N LYS A 39 -5.63 -5.81 0.03
CA LYS A 39 -6.17 -7.10 0.49
C LYS A 39 -5.48 -7.55 1.78
N GLY A 40 -6.25 -7.63 2.85
CA GLY A 40 -5.79 -8.03 4.15
C GLY A 40 -5.06 -6.97 4.96
N GLY A 41 -5.19 -5.73 4.56
CA GLY A 41 -4.52 -4.63 5.23
C GLY A 41 -5.29 -4.01 6.38
N THR A 42 -5.21 -2.69 6.47
CA THR A 42 -5.66 -1.86 7.57
C THR A 42 -7.14 -2.05 7.93
N LYS A 43 -8.05 -2.28 6.94
CA LYS A 43 -9.49 -2.44 7.21
C LYS A 43 -9.77 -3.59 8.18
N ALA A 44 -9.27 -4.80 7.87
CA ALA A 44 -9.50 -5.97 8.73
C ALA A 44 -8.89 -5.80 10.13
N LEU A 45 -7.72 -5.16 10.23
CA LEU A 45 -7.08 -4.83 11.49
C LEU A 45 -7.97 -3.91 12.34
N MET A 46 -8.42 -2.80 11.78
CA MET A 46 -9.22 -1.79 12.48
C MET A 46 -10.59 -2.31 12.90
N LEU A 47 -11.22 -3.17 12.08
CA LEU A 47 -12.49 -3.80 12.41
C LEU A 47 -12.34 -4.84 13.52
N SER A 48 -11.35 -5.74 13.43
CA SER A 48 -11.18 -6.83 14.39
C SER A 48 -10.76 -6.35 15.78
N SER A 49 -10.02 -5.24 15.85
CA SER A 49 -9.58 -4.67 17.13
C SER A 49 -10.62 -3.74 17.79
N GLY A 50 -11.73 -3.43 17.12
CA GLY A 50 -12.68 -2.42 17.60
C GLY A 50 -12.11 -0.99 17.62
N ALA A 51 -10.99 -0.75 16.96
CA ALA A 51 -10.27 0.53 17.03
C ALA A 51 -11.08 1.73 16.53
N LEU A 52 -12.12 1.51 15.75
CA LEU A 52 -13.01 2.57 15.23
C LEU A 52 -14.22 2.84 16.14
N GLU A 53 -14.35 2.18 17.27
CA GLU A 53 -15.43 2.47 18.21
C GLU A 53 -15.27 3.87 18.83
N GLY A 54 -16.40 4.61 18.90
CA GLY A 54 -16.44 5.94 19.50
C GLY A 54 -15.71 7.04 18.74
N ILE A 55 -15.41 6.85 17.43
CA ILE A 55 -14.92 7.93 16.58
C ILE A 55 -16.05 8.95 16.30
N ASP A 56 -15.67 10.21 16.11
CA ASP A 56 -16.59 11.31 15.78
C ASP A 56 -16.51 11.73 14.30
N TYR A 57 -15.89 10.90 13.46
CA TYR A 57 -15.77 11.04 12.01
C TYR A 57 -16.16 9.73 11.30
N ARG A 58 -16.41 9.79 10.00
CA ARG A 58 -16.73 8.64 9.17
C ARG A 58 -15.49 8.12 8.46
N VAL A 59 -15.33 6.79 8.38
CA VAL A 59 -14.31 6.12 7.58
C VAL A 59 -14.97 5.48 6.36
N GLU A 60 -14.51 5.86 5.17
CA GLU A 60 -14.89 5.25 3.90
C GLU A 60 -13.74 4.39 3.38
N TRP A 61 -14.01 3.11 3.15
CA TRP A 61 -13.01 2.15 2.70
C TRP A 61 -13.05 1.94 1.19
N SER A 62 -11.86 1.90 0.56
CA SER A 62 -11.67 1.48 -0.82
C SER A 62 -10.63 0.37 -0.88
N GLU A 63 -10.95 -0.75 -1.55
CA GLU A 63 -10.07 -1.90 -1.65
C GLU A 63 -9.21 -1.86 -2.91
N PHE A 64 -7.93 -2.23 -2.77
CA PHE A 64 -6.96 -2.25 -3.86
C PHE A 64 -6.22 -3.60 -3.94
N PRO A 65 -5.94 -4.11 -5.15
CA PRO A 65 -5.23 -5.39 -5.32
C PRO A 65 -3.73 -5.29 -4.99
N ALA A 66 -3.13 -4.10 -5.13
CA ALA A 66 -1.70 -3.86 -4.90
C ALA A 66 -1.44 -2.39 -4.51
N ALA A 67 -0.25 -2.13 -3.98
CA ALA A 67 0.17 -0.81 -3.55
C ALA A 67 0.18 0.23 -4.69
N GLN A 68 0.51 -0.17 -5.90
CA GLN A 68 0.56 0.72 -7.07
C GLN A 68 -0.80 1.38 -7.32
N ASN A 69 -1.88 0.56 -7.35
CA ASN A 69 -3.24 1.08 -7.55
C ASN A 69 -3.69 2.00 -6.40
N LEU A 70 -3.32 1.66 -5.16
CA LEU A 70 -3.57 2.51 -3.99
C LEU A 70 -2.82 3.84 -4.10
N LEU A 71 -1.54 3.82 -4.47
CA LEU A 71 -0.70 5.02 -4.56
C LEU A 71 -1.15 5.95 -5.70
N GLU A 72 -1.65 5.40 -6.81
CA GLU A 72 -2.31 6.17 -7.88
C GLU A 72 -3.59 6.86 -7.36
N ALA A 73 -4.43 6.13 -6.61
CA ALA A 73 -5.64 6.69 -6.00
C ALA A 73 -5.31 7.77 -4.94
N LEU A 74 -4.23 7.58 -4.16
CA LEU A 74 -3.70 8.62 -3.28
C LEU A 74 -3.20 9.83 -4.07
N GLY A 75 -2.41 9.62 -5.11
CA GLY A 75 -1.87 10.69 -5.95
C GLY A 75 -2.95 11.55 -6.62
N SER A 76 -4.08 10.95 -6.96
CA SER A 76 -5.25 11.66 -7.52
C SER A 76 -6.15 12.30 -6.45
N GLY A 77 -5.94 12.02 -5.17
CA GLY A 77 -6.82 12.46 -4.07
C GLY A 77 -8.15 11.71 -3.98
N ALA A 78 -8.29 10.56 -4.67
CA ALA A 78 -9.47 9.71 -4.56
C ALA A 78 -9.60 9.07 -3.17
N VAL A 79 -8.47 8.79 -2.51
CA VAL A 79 -8.36 8.42 -1.09
C VAL A 79 -7.43 9.37 -0.35
N ASP A 80 -7.60 9.48 0.96
CA ASP A 80 -6.85 10.40 1.83
C ASP A 80 -5.58 9.78 2.38
N VAL A 81 -5.67 8.49 2.74
CA VAL A 81 -4.59 7.73 3.41
C VAL A 81 -4.69 6.25 3.07
N GLY A 82 -3.56 5.55 3.11
CA GLY A 82 -3.54 4.10 2.94
C GLY A 82 -2.14 3.51 3.09
N LEU A 83 -2.09 2.25 3.49
CA LEU A 83 -0.85 1.54 3.81
C LEU A 83 -0.13 1.07 2.54
N ALA A 84 1.14 1.44 2.40
CA ALA A 84 2.01 0.95 1.33
C ALA A 84 3.38 0.53 1.88
N GLY A 85 4.03 -0.44 1.23
CA GLY A 85 5.42 -0.80 1.54
C GLY A 85 6.40 0.33 1.16
N ASP A 86 7.60 0.26 1.71
CA ASP A 86 8.70 1.19 1.46
C ASP A 86 9.03 1.35 -0.03
N ALA A 87 9.31 0.27 -0.71
CA ALA A 87 9.68 0.28 -2.13
C ALA A 87 8.62 0.93 -3.05
N PRO A 88 7.33 0.52 -3.02
CA PRO A 88 6.31 1.18 -3.83
C PRO A 88 6.07 2.64 -3.43
N PHE A 89 6.19 2.99 -2.15
CA PHE A 89 6.11 4.38 -1.70
C PHE A 89 7.23 5.24 -2.32
N GLN A 90 8.50 4.80 -2.23
CA GLN A 90 9.63 5.51 -2.81
C GLN A 90 9.47 5.68 -4.32
N PHE A 91 9.05 4.62 -5.00
CA PHE A 91 8.82 4.66 -6.44
C PHE A 91 7.75 5.71 -6.82
N ALA A 92 6.63 5.73 -6.12
CA ALA A 92 5.53 6.68 -6.33
C ALA A 92 5.92 8.12 -5.94
N TYR A 93 6.59 8.30 -4.79
CA TYR A 93 7.04 9.61 -4.33
C TYR A 93 8.01 10.26 -5.31
N GLN A 94 9.01 9.51 -5.78
CA GLN A 94 10.01 9.99 -6.74
C GLN A 94 9.43 10.21 -8.14
N SER A 95 8.30 9.59 -8.48
CA SER A 95 7.56 9.90 -9.72
C SER A 95 6.81 11.23 -9.67
N GLY A 96 6.78 11.90 -8.51
CA GLY A 96 6.19 13.22 -8.33
C GLY A 96 4.78 13.23 -7.77
N LEU A 97 4.23 12.11 -7.30
CA LEU A 97 2.90 12.10 -6.68
C LEU A 97 2.88 12.97 -5.41
N PRO A 98 1.80 13.76 -5.17
CA PRO A 98 1.67 14.65 -4.02
C PRO A 98 1.29 13.90 -2.74
N ILE A 99 2.17 13.00 -2.31
CA ILE A 99 1.98 12.09 -1.18
C ILE A 99 3.15 12.17 -0.20
N LYS A 100 2.89 11.87 1.08
CA LYS A 100 3.91 11.75 2.12
C LYS A 100 3.59 10.58 3.05
N ALA A 101 4.63 9.92 3.58
CA ALA A 101 4.49 8.98 4.67
C ALA A 101 4.19 9.74 5.97
N VAL A 102 3.09 9.41 6.65
CA VAL A 102 2.61 10.10 7.86
C VAL A 102 2.76 9.25 9.13
N SER A 103 2.95 7.95 9.00
CA SER A 103 3.40 7.03 10.05
C SER A 103 4.21 5.90 9.46
N ALA A 104 5.00 5.25 10.30
CA ALA A 104 5.82 4.11 9.93
C ALA A 104 5.53 2.91 10.83
N GLN A 105 5.52 1.75 10.22
CA GLN A 105 5.42 0.45 10.88
C GLN A 105 6.57 -0.43 10.37
N ARG A 106 6.99 -1.39 11.15
CA ARG A 106 7.99 -2.38 10.73
C ARG A 106 7.51 -3.79 11.04
N THR A 107 7.69 -4.69 10.09
CA THR A 107 7.47 -6.12 10.28
C THR A 107 8.53 -6.67 11.24
N ASP A 108 8.09 -7.37 12.28
CA ASP A 108 8.94 -7.92 13.32
C ASP A 108 8.51 -9.37 13.64
N PRO A 109 9.33 -10.40 13.41
CA PRO A 109 10.66 -10.35 12.79
C PRO A 109 10.61 -9.85 11.34
N ARG A 110 11.79 -9.56 10.73
CA ARG A 110 11.88 -9.15 9.32
C ARG A 110 11.15 -10.13 8.42
N PRO A 111 10.58 -9.67 7.27
CA PRO A 111 9.69 -10.49 6.44
C PRO A 111 10.39 -11.74 5.91
N SER A 112 10.15 -12.88 6.57
CA SER A 112 10.53 -14.19 6.09
C SER A 112 9.33 -14.83 5.40
N GLU A 113 9.51 -15.31 4.15
CA GLU A 113 8.44 -15.86 3.30
C GLU A 113 7.20 -14.94 3.08
N ALA A 114 7.16 -13.76 3.71
CA ALA A 114 6.15 -12.77 3.42
C ALA A 114 6.38 -12.09 2.07
N VAL A 115 7.67 -11.90 1.72
CA VAL A 115 8.13 -11.40 0.42
C VAL A 115 9.19 -12.36 -0.09
N VAL A 116 8.98 -12.95 -1.28
CA VAL A 116 9.78 -14.08 -1.76
C VAL A 116 10.04 -14.03 -3.26
N ILE A 117 11.07 -14.76 -3.70
CA ILE A 117 11.22 -15.21 -5.08
C ILE A 117 10.87 -16.69 -5.12
N LEU A 118 9.86 -17.03 -5.90
CA LEU A 118 9.34 -18.40 -6.07
C LEU A 118 9.75 -18.96 -7.41
N VAL A 119 9.93 -20.27 -7.43
CA VAL A 119 10.05 -21.07 -8.64
C VAL A 119 9.07 -22.24 -8.56
N PRO A 120 8.65 -22.82 -9.69
CA PRO A 120 7.86 -24.04 -9.70
C PRO A 120 8.54 -25.20 -8.91
N GLU A 121 7.74 -26.11 -8.36
CA GLU A 121 8.21 -27.26 -7.56
C GLU A 121 9.29 -28.07 -8.28
N ASP A 122 9.05 -28.38 -9.54
CA ASP A 122 9.91 -29.18 -10.42
C ASP A 122 10.99 -28.38 -11.16
N SER A 123 11.08 -27.06 -10.91
CA SER A 123 12.08 -26.20 -11.57
C SER A 123 13.51 -26.65 -11.26
N PRO A 124 14.43 -26.68 -12.24
CA PRO A 124 15.85 -26.92 -12.01
C PRO A 124 16.55 -25.76 -11.27
N ILE A 125 15.94 -24.58 -11.17
CA ILE A 125 16.49 -23.42 -10.48
C ILE A 125 16.50 -23.71 -8.97
N ARG A 126 17.67 -23.62 -8.33
CA ARG A 126 17.86 -23.89 -6.89
C ARG A 126 18.29 -22.67 -6.09
N SER A 127 18.85 -21.68 -6.76
CA SER A 127 19.40 -20.47 -6.16
C SER A 127 19.13 -19.25 -7.02
N VAL A 128 19.41 -18.06 -6.50
CA VAL A 128 19.32 -16.80 -7.25
C VAL A 128 20.34 -16.76 -8.41
N ALA A 129 21.50 -17.41 -8.25
CA ALA A 129 22.50 -17.47 -9.31
C ALA A 129 22.00 -18.19 -10.57
N ASP A 130 21.10 -19.17 -10.42
CA ASP A 130 20.49 -19.92 -11.53
C ASP A 130 19.46 -19.09 -12.33
N LEU A 131 19.12 -17.89 -11.86
CA LEU A 131 18.20 -16.98 -12.55
C LEU A 131 18.83 -16.27 -13.76
N ARG A 132 20.15 -16.39 -13.98
CA ARG A 132 20.81 -15.81 -15.16
C ARG A 132 20.14 -16.28 -16.46
N GLY A 133 19.69 -15.31 -17.28
CA GLY A 133 18.98 -15.57 -18.55
C GLY A 133 17.52 -16.00 -18.37
N LYS A 134 16.98 -15.97 -17.15
CA LYS A 134 15.59 -16.39 -16.83
C LYS A 134 14.63 -15.20 -16.81
N ARG A 135 13.35 -15.52 -16.93
CA ARG A 135 12.24 -14.54 -16.85
C ARG A 135 11.70 -14.51 -15.44
N ILE A 136 11.77 -13.34 -14.81
CA ILE A 136 11.19 -13.08 -13.47
C ILE A 136 10.00 -12.18 -13.64
N ALA A 137 8.80 -12.63 -13.24
CA ALA A 137 7.64 -11.76 -13.23
C ALA A 137 7.43 -11.12 -11.85
N THR A 138 7.04 -9.87 -11.86
CA THR A 138 6.64 -9.07 -10.69
C THR A 138 5.90 -7.82 -11.14
N THR A 139 5.37 -7.03 -10.20
CA THR A 139 4.82 -5.70 -10.50
C THR A 139 5.94 -4.66 -10.38
N ARG A 140 6.10 -3.80 -11.39
CA ARG A 140 7.13 -2.76 -11.40
C ARG A 140 6.99 -1.82 -10.20
N GLY A 141 8.09 -1.47 -9.55
CA GLY A 141 8.09 -0.64 -8.35
C GLY A 141 7.51 -1.31 -7.09
N SER A 142 7.27 -2.62 -7.11
CA SER A 142 6.76 -3.37 -5.95
C SER A 142 7.86 -3.78 -4.99
N ILE A 143 7.45 -4.22 -3.79
CA ILE A 143 8.35 -4.85 -2.83
C ILE A 143 8.96 -6.15 -3.38
N GLY A 144 8.24 -6.91 -4.23
CA GLY A 144 8.77 -8.08 -4.93
C GLY A 144 9.87 -7.71 -5.91
N TYR A 145 9.71 -6.61 -6.65
CA TYR A 145 10.76 -6.11 -7.53
C TYR A 145 11.99 -5.66 -6.74
N TYR A 146 11.80 -4.93 -5.63
CA TYR A 146 12.90 -4.54 -4.75
C TYR A 146 13.65 -5.75 -4.21
N LEU A 147 12.93 -6.77 -3.71
CA LEU A 147 13.56 -8.02 -3.28
C LEU A 147 14.37 -8.68 -4.41
N ALA A 148 13.82 -8.74 -5.63
CA ALA A 148 14.53 -9.33 -6.76
C ALA A 148 15.85 -8.59 -7.07
N LEU A 149 15.84 -7.27 -7.09
CA LEU A 149 17.04 -6.46 -7.29
C LEU A 149 18.09 -6.69 -6.18
N ARG A 150 17.65 -6.74 -4.91
CA ARG A 150 18.53 -7.01 -3.77
C ARG A 150 19.13 -8.43 -3.85
N ALA A 151 18.31 -9.43 -4.17
CA ALA A 151 18.75 -10.82 -4.29
C ALA A 151 19.74 -11.01 -5.45
N LEU A 152 19.50 -10.39 -6.59
CA LEU A 152 20.42 -10.39 -7.72
C LEU A 152 21.76 -9.75 -7.35
N HIS A 153 21.74 -8.59 -6.70
CA HIS A 153 22.95 -7.91 -6.23
C HIS A 153 23.79 -8.78 -5.29
N GLU A 154 23.17 -9.40 -4.28
CA GLU A 154 23.86 -10.31 -3.35
C GLU A 154 24.43 -11.57 -4.05
N ALA A 155 23.81 -12.00 -5.15
CA ALA A 155 24.30 -13.11 -5.98
C ALA A 155 25.37 -12.67 -7.02
N GLY A 156 25.78 -11.41 -7.02
CA GLY A 156 26.73 -10.85 -8.00
C GLY A 156 26.17 -10.79 -9.44
N LEU A 157 24.84 -10.68 -9.57
CA LEU A 157 24.16 -10.57 -10.86
C LEU A 157 23.69 -9.12 -11.09
N PRO A 158 24.01 -8.50 -12.23
CA PRO A 158 23.41 -7.22 -12.59
C PRO A 158 21.92 -7.40 -12.94
N PRO A 159 21.09 -6.34 -12.86
CA PRO A 159 19.66 -6.43 -13.15
C PRO A 159 19.31 -6.96 -14.55
N ASP A 160 20.15 -6.69 -15.54
CA ASP A 160 20.02 -7.16 -16.93
C ASP A 160 20.45 -8.61 -17.16
N ALA A 161 20.98 -9.29 -16.11
CA ALA A 161 21.23 -10.73 -16.15
C ALA A 161 19.94 -11.56 -16.25
N VAL A 162 18.79 -10.96 -15.98
CA VAL A 162 17.44 -11.55 -16.05
C VAL A 162 16.53 -10.72 -16.93
N THR A 163 15.43 -11.32 -17.39
CA THR A 163 14.36 -10.55 -18.06
C THR A 163 13.21 -10.35 -17.11
N PHE A 164 12.95 -9.09 -16.70
CA PHE A 164 11.78 -8.77 -15.91
C PHE A 164 10.53 -8.72 -16.78
N THR A 165 9.46 -9.38 -16.34
CA THR A 165 8.14 -9.35 -16.96
C THR A 165 7.17 -8.62 -16.01
N TRP A 166 6.64 -7.49 -16.44
CA TRP A 166 5.77 -6.64 -15.63
C TRP A 166 4.32 -7.08 -15.73
N LEU A 167 3.80 -7.67 -14.68
CA LEU A 167 2.44 -8.22 -14.61
C LEU A 167 1.75 -7.82 -13.30
N THR A 168 0.42 -7.81 -13.33
CA THR A 168 -0.36 -7.75 -12.08
C THR A 168 -0.21 -9.05 -11.30
N PRO A 169 -0.45 -9.09 -10.00
CA PRO A 169 -0.35 -10.34 -9.23
C PRO A 169 -1.25 -11.47 -9.76
N GLY A 170 -2.45 -11.13 -10.28
CA GLY A 170 -3.38 -12.11 -10.87
C GLY A 170 -2.84 -12.71 -12.17
N ASP A 171 -2.35 -11.86 -13.08
CA ASP A 171 -1.75 -12.28 -14.34
C ASP A 171 -0.46 -13.07 -14.11
N THR A 172 0.33 -12.66 -13.11
CA THR A 172 1.57 -13.37 -12.75
C THR A 172 1.28 -14.78 -12.25
N ARG A 173 0.21 -14.96 -11.46
CA ARG A 173 -0.21 -16.31 -11.02
C ARG A 173 -0.55 -17.20 -12.21
N ALA A 174 -1.29 -16.68 -13.20
CA ALA A 174 -1.61 -17.43 -14.42
C ALA A 174 -0.35 -17.76 -15.24
N ALA A 175 0.55 -16.79 -15.43
CA ALA A 175 1.83 -16.97 -16.12
C ALA A 175 2.76 -17.97 -15.41
N PHE A 176 2.76 -17.98 -14.09
CA PHE A 176 3.53 -18.93 -13.28
C PHE A 176 2.98 -20.35 -13.40
N ALA A 177 1.67 -20.52 -13.32
CA ALA A 177 1.00 -21.81 -13.49
C ALA A 177 1.20 -22.40 -14.90
N SER A 178 1.18 -21.55 -15.95
CA SER A 178 1.40 -21.98 -17.33
C SER A 178 2.87 -22.08 -17.75
N ARG A 179 3.82 -21.84 -16.85
CA ARG A 179 5.29 -21.92 -17.09
C ARG A 179 5.77 -20.93 -18.17
N THR A 180 5.04 -19.83 -18.40
CA THR A 180 5.49 -18.78 -19.31
C THR A 180 6.52 -17.85 -18.69
N ILE A 181 6.73 -17.93 -17.37
CA ILE A 181 7.78 -17.30 -16.60
C ILE A 181 8.54 -18.38 -15.79
N ASP A 182 9.78 -18.09 -15.44
CA ASP A 182 10.65 -19.04 -14.75
C ASP A 182 10.64 -18.84 -13.22
N ALA A 183 10.41 -17.60 -12.78
CA ALA A 183 10.34 -17.22 -11.37
C ALA A 183 9.31 -16.11 -11.13
N TRP A 184 8.80 -16.03 -9.91
CA TRP A 184 7.84 -15.04 -9.45
C TRP A 184 8.34 -14.34 -8.17
N ALA A 185 8.60 -13.04 -8.24
CA ALA A 185 8.90 -12.23 -7.08
C ALA A 185 7.60 -11.60 -6.56
N CYS A 186 7.14 -12.03 -5.38
CA CYS A 186 5.82 -11.67 -4.85
C CYS A 186 5.80 -11.54 -3.33
N TRP A 187 4.62 -11.24 -2.80
CA TRP A 187 4.35 -11.04 -1.39
C TRP A 187 3.03 -11.67 -0.97
N THR A 188 2.76 -11.71 0.34
CA THR A 188 1.48 -12.22 0.87
C THR A 188 0.29 -11.37 0.39
N PRO A 189 -0.87 -11.99 0.12
CA PRO A 189 -1.21 -13.41 0.26
C PRO A 189 -0.73 -14.29 -0.89
N TYR A 190 -0.23 -13.72 -1.98
CA TYR A 190 0.15 -14.44 -3.20
C TYR A 190 1.25 -15.48 -2.94
N SER A 191 2.29 -15.08 -2.16
CA SER A 191 3.36 -15.99 -1.76
C SER A 191 2.84 -17.19 -0.98
N SER A 192 2.00 -16.95 0.04
CA SER A 192 1.45 -18.01 0.89
C SER A 192 0.58 -18.98 0.09
N THR A 193 -0.21 -18.47 -0.86
CA THR A 193 -1.03 -19.32 -1.74
C THR A 193 -0.15 -20.17 -2.66
N ALA A 194 0.83 -19.56 -3.34
CA ALA A 194 1.70 -20.28 -4.27
C ALA A 194 2.58 -21.34 -3.57
N ILE A 195 3.08 -21.05 -2.35
CA ILE A 195 3.82 -22.01 -1.53
C ILE A 195 2.94 -23.21 -1.16
N LYS A 196 1.68 -22.94 -0.75
CA LYS A 196 0.72 -24.02 -0.46
C LYS A 196 0.39 -24.86 -1.71
N GLU A 197 0.48 -24.29 -2.89
CA GLU A 197 0.31 -24.95 -4.19
C GLU A 197 1.59 -25.67 -4.68
N GLY A 198 2.66 -25.73 -3.87
CA GLY A 198 3.90 -26.46 -4.16
C GLY A 198 5.04 -25.59 -4.72
N ALA A 199 4.88 -24.27 -4.84
CA ALA A 199 6.00 -23.43 -5.27
C ALA A 199 7.13 -23.42 -4.22
N ARG A 200 8.39 -23.40 -4.70
CA ARG A 200 9.57 -23.37 -3.84
C ARG A 200 10.13 -21.95 -3.73
N VAL A 201 10.51 -21.58 -2.51
CA VAL A 201 11.23 -20.33 -2.22
C VAL A 201 12.71 -20.50 -2.53
N ILE A 202 13.29 -19.59 -3.30
CA ILE A 202 14.76 -19.55 -3.57
C ILE A 202 15.43 -18.30 -2.96
N ALA A 203 14.64 -17.30 -2.58
CA ALA A 203 15.07 -16.15 -1.79
C ALA A 203 13.88 -15.57 -1.04
N ASP A 204 14.12 -14.98 0.12
CA ASP A 204 13.13 -14.26 0.91
C ASP A 204 13.63 -12.90 1.42
N GLY A 205 12.73 -12.13 2.01
CA GLY A 205 13.02 -10.77 2.49
C GLY A 205 13.80 -10.69 3.81
N GLN A 206 14.00 -11.79 4.54
CA GLN A 206 14.48 -11.76 5.92
C GLN A 206 15.78 -10.98 6.12
N ASN A 207 16.76 -11.17 5.22
CA ASN A 207 18.06 -10.51 5.28
C ASN A 207 18.26 -9.42 4.22
N LEU A 208 17.34 -9.29 3.28
CA LEU A 208 17.47 -8.44 2.09
C LEU A 208 16.67 -7.14 2.16
N ILE A 209 15.57 -7.12 2.94
CA ILE A 209 14.71 -5.94 3.06
C ILE A 209 14.44 -5.59 4.53
N TRP A 210 14.15 -4.31 4.79
CA TRP A 210 13.94 -3.81 6.15
C TRP A 210 12.54 -4.14 6.70
N GLY A 211 11.56 -4.29 5.80
CA GLY A 211 10.18 -4.56 6.14
C GLY A 211 9.44 -3.35 6.69
N TYR A 212 9.83 -2.13 6.29
CA TYR A 212 9.06 -0.94 6.59
C TYR A 212 7.81 -0.88 5.72
N VAL A 213 6.74 -0.40 6.32
CA VAL A 213 5.51 -0.02 5.64
C VAL A 213 5.04 1.32 6.21
N PHE A 214 4.39 2.11 5.39
CA PHE A 214 3.98 3.46 5.74
C PHE A 214 2.49 3.64 5.54
N GLU A 215 1.81 4.30 6.48
CA GLU A 215 0.60 5.00 6.11
C GLU A 215 1.01 6.23 5.30
N VAL A 216 0.60 6.23 4.05
CA VAL A 216 0.88 7.26 3.07
C VAL A 216 -0.37 8.12 2.89
N ALA A 217 -0.25 9.43 3.01
CA ALA A 217 -1.37 10.34 2.85
C ALA A 217 -1.14 11.34 1.72
N HIS A 218 -2.22 11.72 1.04
CA HIS A 218 -2.22 12.81 0.09
C HIS A 218 -1.95 14.15 0.81
N GLU A 219 -1.12 15.02 0.24
CA GLU A 219 -0.72 16.29 0.86
C GLU A 219 -1.91 17.20 1.23
N GLN A 220 -2.99 17.21 0.44
CA GLN A 220 -4.20 17.96 0.79
C GLN A 220 -4.94 17.35 1.99
N ALA A 221 -4.94 16.01 2.15
CA ALA A 221 -5.52 15.37 3.32
C ALA A 221 -4.73 15.72 4.58
N ILE A 222 -3.39 15.74 4.50
CA ILE A 222 -2.53 16.21 5.61
C ILE A 222 -2.88 17.64 6.01
N ALA A 223 -3.09 18.53 5.03
CA ALA A 223 -3.40 19.93 5.30
C ALA A 223 -4.81 20.15 5.88
N ARG A 224 -5.82 19.42 5.38
CA ARG A 224 -7.23 19.67 5.70
C ARG A 224 -7.79 18.77 6.78
N LYS A 225 -7.23 17.58 7.01
CA LYS A 225 -7.75 16.53 7.90
C LYS A 225 -6.75 16.08 8.96
N LYS A 226 -5.75 16.92 9.30
CA LYS A 226 -4.65 16.55 10.21
C LYS A 226 -5.12 15.91 11.52
N ALA A 227 -6.16 16.45 12.16
CA ALA A 227 -6.66 15.94 13.43
C ALA A 227 -7.28 14.54 13.28
N VAL A 228 -8.09 14.33 12.25
CA VAL A 228 -8.73 13.05 11.93
C VAL A 228 -7.68 12.00 11.55
N LEU A 229 -6.72 12.37 10.69
CA LEU A 229 -5.58 11.50 10.34
C LEU A 229 -4.78 11.10 11.59
N ALA A 230 -4.44 12.06 12.45
CA ALA A 230 -3.66 11.77 13.64
C ALA A 230 -4.42 10.88 14.65
N ASP A 231 -5.75 11.02 14.77
CA ASP A 231 -6.56 10.11 15.58
C ASP A 231 -6.58 8.70 14.98
N PHE A 232 -6.86 8.58 13.69
CA PHE A 232 -6.85 7.31 12.96
C PHE A 232 -5.52 6.55 13.14
N LEU A 233 -4.38 7.22 12.94
CA LEU A 233 -3.05 6.61 13.08
C LEU A 233 -2.73 6.18 14.52
N ARG A 234 -3.17 6.94 15.54
CA ARG A 234 -3.02 6.51 16.95
C ARG A 234 -3.85 5.27 17.25
N ARG A 235 -5.05 5.18 16.70
CA ARG A 235 -5.92 3.99 16.84
C ARG A 235 -5.34 2.78 16.12
N GLU A 236 -4.78 2.99 14.92
CA GLU A 236 -4.08 1.94 14.18
C GLU A 236 -2.87 1.40 14.95
N ALA A 237 -2.06 2.27 15.55
CA ALA A 237 -0.94 1.84 16.39
C ALA A 237 -1.39 0.94 17.55
N LYS A 238 -2.49 1.28 18.24
CA LYS A 238 -3.08 0.42 19.28
C LYS A 238 -3.65 -0.89 18.71
N ALA A 239 -4.25 -0.85 17.53
CA ALA A 239 -4.74 -2.04 16.84
C ALA A 239 -3.61 -3.02 16.49
N LEU A 240 -2.42 -2.51 16.11
CA LEU A 240 -1.23 -3.33 15.88
C LEU A 240 -0.74 -4.00 17.17
N GLU A 241 -0.75 -3.28 18.30
CA GLU A 241 -0.42 -3.85 19.62
C GLU A 241 -1.41 -4.97 20.00
N TRP A 242 -2.71 -4.74 19.78
CA TRP A 242 -3.76 -5.74 19.98
C TRP A 242 -3.54 -6.98 19.09
N ALA A 243 -3.24 -6.80 17.81
CA ALA A 243 -3.06 -7.88 16.84
C ALA A 243 -1.90 -8.81 17.19
N ALA A 244 -0.87 -8.34 17.89
CA ALA A 244 0.27 -9.15 18.33
C ALA A 244 -0.13 -10.34 19.21
N SER A 245 -1.22 -10.20 19.99
CA SER A 245 -1.75 -11.25 20.89
C SER A 245 -3.06 -11.88 20.40
N HIS A 246 -3.69 -11.33 19.34
CA HIS A 246 -5.01 -11.75 18.85
C HIS A 246 -4.98 -12.22 17.39
N ALA A 247 -3.87 -12.84 16.96
CA ALA A 247 -3.69 -13.30 15.59
C ALA A 247 -4.85 -14.18 15.06
N PRO A 248 -5.47 -15.11 15.84
CA PRO A 248 -6.61 -15.89 15.35
C PRO A 248 -7.86 -15.03 15.08
N ASP A 249 -8.14 -14.04 15.92
CA ASP A 249 -9.31 -13.16 15.77
C ASP A 249 -9.13 -12.25 14.55
N TYR A 250 -7.94 -11.64 14.42
CA TYR A 250 -7.59 -10.86 13.25
C TYR A 250 -7.65 -11.69 11.96
N ALA A 251 -7.16 -12.93 11.98
CA ALA A 251 -7.22 -13.82 10.81
C ALA A 251 -8.65 -14.18 10.40
N ARG A 252 -9.58 -14.36 11.37
CA ARG A 252 -11.02 -14.59 11.06
C ARG A 252 -11.64 -13.39 10.36
N THR A 253 -11.42 -12.20 10.86
CA THR A 253 -11.91 -10.98 10.23
C THR A 253 -11.30 -10.81 8.83
N LEU A 254 -9.99 -11.03 8.70
CA LEU A 254 -9.29 -10.96 7.43
C LEU A 254 -9.84 -11.94 6.41
N ALA A 255 -10.09 -13.21 6.80
CA ALA A 255 -10.68 -14.21 5.93
C ALA A 255 -12.10 -13.82 5.47
N GLY A 256 -12.92 -13.27 6.38
CA GLY A 256 -14.27 -12.77 6.06
C GLY A 256 -14.26 -11.61 5.06
N GLU A 257 -13.36 -10.62 5.27
CA GLU A 257 -13.25 -9.43 4.41
C GLU A 257 -12.67 -9.73 3.02
N THR A 258 -11.81 -10.74 2.91
CA THR A 258 -11.03 -10.99 1.69
C THR A 258 -11.43 -12.24 0.93
N GLY A 259 -12.21 -13.13 1.54
CA GLY A 259 -12.51 -14.46 0.99
C GLY A 259 -11.30 -15.43 0.99
N LEU A 260 -10.22 -15.09 1.68
CA LEU A 260 -9.05 -15.98 1.81
C LEU A 260 -9.40 -17.19 2.70
N PRO A 261 -8.86 -18.39 2.40
CA PRO A 261 -8.89 -19.49 3.34
C PRO A 261 -8.29 -19.09 4.69
N ILE A 262 -8.90 -19.56 5.80
CA ILE A 262 -8.52 -19.17 7.15
C ILE A 262 -7.07 -19.50 7.51
N ASP A 263 -6.54 -20.60 7.00
CA ASP A 263 -5.14 -21.00 7.19
C ASP A 263 -4.16 -20.08 6.47
N ILE A 264 -4.52 -19.58 5.26
CA ILE A 264 -3.75 -18.55 4.54
C ILE A 264 -3.83 -17.22 5.28
N ALA A 265 -5.01 -16.81 5.73
CA ALA A 265 -5.19 -15.58 6.50
C ALA A 265 -4.37 -15.60 7.79
N LEU A 266 -4.38 -16.72 8.53
CA LEU A 266 -3.59 -16.87 9.76
C LEU A 266 -2.07 -16.85 9.50
N THR A 267 -1.63 -17.51 8.44
CA THR A 267 -0.24 -17.47 8.00
C THR A 267 0.19 -16.05 7.67
N MET A 268 -0.66 -15.34 6.94
CA MET A 268 -0.43 -13.95 6.55
C MET A 268 -0.34 -13.00 7.74
N VAL A 269 -1.26 -13.10 8.71
CA VAL A 269 -1.26 -12.29 9.94
C VAL A 269 0.03 -12.52 10.73
N ARG A 270 0.46 -13.76 10.90
CA ARG A 270 1.68 -14.11 11.63
C ARG A 270 2.95 -13.62 10.94
N LYS A 271 3.04 -13.79 9.60
CA LYS A 271 4.21 -13.38 8.82
C LYS A 271 4.33 -11.88 8.60
N ASN A 272 3.22 -11.15 8.71
CA ASN A 272 3.18 -9.69 8.64
C ASN A 272 2.86 -9.03 9.99
N SER A 273 3.23 -9.67 11.11
CA SER A 273 3.15 -9.01 12.40
C SER A 273 3.98 -7.73 12.38
N ARG A 274 3.34 -6.61 12.73
CA ARG A 274 3.94 -5.28 12.61
C ARG A 274 3.79 -4.51 13.92
N ARG A 275 4.70 -3.57 14.11
CA ARG A 275 4.62 -2.59 15.21
C ARG A 275 4.89 -1.19 14.67
N ALA A 276 4.28 -0.20 15.27
CA ALA A 276 4.59 1.20 15.00
C ALA A 276 6.05 1.51 15.37
N VAL A 277 6.71 2.30 14.54
CA VAL A 277 8.08 2.77 14.75
C VAL A 277 8.16 4.27 14.47
N PRO A 278 9.11 5.00 15.12
CA PRO A 278 9.30 6.41 14.82
C PRO A 278 9.83 6.61 13.39
N ILE A 279 9.45 7.72 12.78
CA ILE A 279 10.13 8.24 11.58
C ILE A 279 11.34 9.04 12.09
N ASP A 280 12.48 8.40 12.17
CA ASP A 280 13.74 8.96 12.66
C ASP A 280 14.85 8.90 11.58
N GLN A 281 16.02 9.40 11.90
CA GLN A 281 17.14 9.44 10.96
C GLN A 281 17.56 8.04 10.50
N ARG A 282 17.48 7.03 11.37
CA ARG A 282 17.82 5.64 11.02
C ARG A 282 16.88 5.10 9.94
N LEU A 283 15.56 5.32 10.10
CA LEU A 283 14.58 4.94 9.09
C LEU A 283 14.86 5.64 7.75
N ILE A 284 15.17 6.94 7.79
CA ILE A 284 15.50 7.71 6.57
C ILE A 284 16.77 7.16 5.90
N ASP A 285 17.77 6.74 6.66
CA ASP A 285 18.99 6.15 6.12
C ASP A 285 18.73 4.74 5.53
N ASP A 286 17.89 3.93 6.17
CA ASP A 286 17.43 2.64 5.64
C ASP A 286 16.66 2.83 4.31
N GLU A 287 15.79 3.86 4.23
CA GLU A 287 15.04 4.22 3.02
C GLU A 287 15.93 4.71 1.88
N ARG A 288 17.08 5.28 2.19
CA ARG A 288 18.08 5.64 1.18
C ARG A 288 18.59 4.42 0.43
N VAL A 289 18.75 3.29 1.12
CA VAL A 289 19.15 2.01 0.48
C VAL A 289 18.09 1.55 -0.52
N VAL A 290 16.80 1.71 -0.20
CA VAL A 290 15.71 1.40 -1.14
C VAL A 290 15.81 2.26 -2.39
N LEU A 291 15.95 3.57 -2.21
CA LEU A 291 16.08 4.55 -3.30
C LEU A 291 17.31 4.27 -4.17
N ASP A 292 18.47 4.04 -3.56
CA ASP A 292 19.72 3.77 -4.26
C ASP A 292 19.68 2.44 -5.04
N THR A 293 18.96 1.43 -4.54
CA THR A 293 18.74 0.17 -5.26
C THR A 293 17.98 0.40 -6.57
N PHE A 294 16.88 1.13 -6.54
CA PHE A 294 16.12 1.46 -7.75
C PHE A 294 16.86 2.40 -8.68
N ARG A 295 17.65 3.34 -8.13
CA ARG A 295 18.51 4.24 -8.91
C ARG A 295 19.59 3.45 -9.65
N ALA A 296 20.28 2.53 -8.98
CA ALA A 296 21.30 1.68 -9.58
C ALA A 296 20.74 0.79 -10.71
N ALA A 297 19.49 0.37 -10.58
CA ALA A 297 18.76 -0.38 -11.62
C ALA A 297 18.25 0.51 -12.77
N GLY A 298 18.45 1.84 -12.72
CA GLY A 298 17.97 2.78 -13.74
C GLY A 298 16.45 3.03 -13.71
N GLU A 299 15.76 2.58 -12.67
CA GLU A 299 14.30 2.63 -12.55
C GLU A 299 13.77 3.98 -12.03
N ILE A 300 14.55 4.64 -11.18
CA ILE A 300 14.21 5.93 -10.59
C ILE A 300 15.34 6.93 -10.87
N LYS A 301 14.97 8.11 -11.32
CA LYS A 301 15.83 9.30 -11.28
C LYS A 301 15.39 10.13 -10.07
N PRO A 302 16.13 10.11 -8.95
CA PRO A 302 15.76 10.89 -7.78
C PRO A 302 15.66 12.37 -8.14
N ASN A 303 14.48 12.95 -7.92
CA ASN A 303 14.19 14.36 -8.22
C ASN A 303 13.64 15.10 -7.01
N ARG A 304 13.30 14.38 -5.93
CA ARG A 304 12.76 14.94 -4.69
C ARG A 304 13.63 14.53 -3.50
N PRO A 305 13.92 15.44 -2.55
CA PRO A 305 14.66 15.12 -1.34
C PRO A 305 13.92 14.05 -0.52
N LEU A 306 14.64 13.02 -0.07
CA LEU A 306 14.07 11.96 0.77
C LEU A 306 13.57 12.51 2.12
N SER A 307 14.22 13.54 2.66
CA SER A 307 13.80 14.21 3.90
C SER A 307 12.41 14.85 3.82
N GLU A 308 11.94 15.18 2.62
CA GLU A 308 10.61 15.76 2.39
C GLU A 308 9.52 14.70 2.16
N ALA A 309 9.91 13.43 2.02
CA ALA A 309 8.99 12.31 1.81
C ALA A 309 8.13 11.99 3.06
N PHE A 310 8.53 12.50 4.22
CA PHE A 310 7.92 12.19 5.51
C PHE A 310 7.26 13.42 6.14
N ALA A 311 6.10 13.21 6.75
CA ALA A 311 5.39 14.24 7.51
C ALA A 311 4.98 13.67 8.88
N ASN A 312 5.74 13.99 9.92
CA ASN A 312 5.41 13.54 11.26
C ASN A 312 4.23 14.33 11.82
N ILE A 313 3.00 13.82 11.60
CA ILE A 313 1.77 14.46 12.06
C ILE A 313 1.34 14.04 13.48
N LEU A 314 2.01 13.05 14.06
CA LEU A 314 1.75 12.54 15.41
C LEU A 314 2.54 13.29 16.48
N GLN A 315 3.65 13.94 16.15
CA GLN A 315 4.36 14.83 17.05
C GLN A 315 3.63 16.17 17.16
N ARG A 316 3.46 16.64 18.40
CA ARG A 316 2.89 17.96 18.72
C ARG A 316 3.92 19.06 18.48
#